data_66a951dbdc818cb7b38c9fbbb13f6ef8
#
_entry.id   66a951dbdc818cb7b38c9fbbb13f6ef8
#
_cell.length_a   1.000
_cell.length_b   1.000
_cell.length_c   1.000
_cell.angle_alpha   90.00
_cell.angle_beta   90.00
_cell.angle_gamma   90.00
#
_symmetry.space_group_name_H-M   'P 1'
#
loop_
_entity.id
_entity.type
_entity.pdbx_description
1 polymer ?
#
loop_
_entity_poly.entity_id
_entity_poly.type
_entity_poly.pdbx_seq_one_letter_code
_entity_poly.pdbx_strand_id
1 'polypeptide(L)'
;MALYGAEGIVLGARSWGEADKVMTIFTRERGLLRAAAFGCRRPRSPLAGAMQMFVHADLQFAEGGRLETVKTASVRAHHAKLSLDLSALAYATFVAEVIREFLPEGVVDEEFFDRLSAILTAFETRNPRVTALAAVLQTLAAAGLQQSYGRCLHCGTEIEEDAFFLAREGGALCQDCRTVEAVPFPAQVRELLVALENVDWAHPVPLQLRGGTLMAAESVVLAHVQDLAGHPLRSL
;
A
#
# COMPACT_ATOMS: atom_id res chain seq x y z
N MET A 1 29.89 -7.43 11.62
CA MET A 1 28.51 -7.21 11.22
C MET A 1 27.62 -7.55 12.41
N ALA A 2 26.88 -6.59 12.92
CA ALA A 2 25.90 -6.87 13.98
C ALA A 2 24.74 -7.69 13.40
N LEU A 3 24.19 -8.58 14.23
CA LEU A 3 22.99 -9.34 13.91
C LEU A 3 21.80 -8.75 14.68
N TYR A 4 20.66 -8.64 14.03
CA TYR A 4 19.42 -8.25 14.69
C TYR A 4 18.22 -9.03 14.13
N GLY A 5 17.18 -9.15 14.94
CA GLY A 5 15.90 -9.73 14.54
C GLY A 5 14.89 -8.67 14.22
N ALA A 6 14.01 -8.95 13.27
CA ALA A 6 12.83 -8.13 13.01
C ALA A 6 11.69 -8.97 12.44
N GLU A 7 10.46 -8.59 12.77
CA GLU A 7 9.24 -9.10 12.15
C GLU A 7 8.99 -8.35 10.86
N GLY A 8 8.80 -9.06 9.73
CA GLY A 8 8.72 -8.40 8.43
C GLY A 8 7.75 -9.01 7.46
N ILE A 9 7.22 -8.18 6.56
CA ILE A 9 6.34 -8.53 5.46
C ILE A 9 7.05 -8.22 4.14
N VAL A 10 7.15 -9.21 3.25
CA VAL A 10 7.81 -9.06 1.94
C VAL A 10 6.91 -8.30 0.98
N LEU A 11 7.35 -7.12 0.54
CA LEU A 11 6.62 -6.25 -0.39
C LEU A 11 7.24 -6.17 -1.78
N GLY A 12 8.43 -6.73 -1.97
CA GLY A 12 9.10 -6.72 -3.26
C GLY A 12 10.23 -7.73 -3.32
N ALA A 13 10.43 -8.29 -4.51
CA ALA A 13 11.52 -9.21 -4.78
C ALA A 13 12.08 -8.98 -6.20
N ARG A 14 13.37 -8.72 -6.30
CA ARG A 14 14.08 -8.59 -7.58
C ARG A 14 15.18 -9.64 -7.66
N SER A 15 15.23 -10.39 -8.75
CA SER A 15 16.33 -11.33 -8.99
C SER A 15 17.67 -10.60 -9.07
N TRP A 16 18.67 -11.15 -8.41
CA TRP A 16 20.04 -10.65 -8.41
C TRP A 16 21.01 -11.82 -8.66
N GLY A 17 21.62 -11.83 -9.83
CA GLY A 17 22.42 -12.97 -10.27
C GLY A 17 21.57 -14.25 -10.47
N GLU A 18 22.21 -15.41 -10.35
CA GLU A 18 21.57 -16.70 -10.64
C GLU A 18 20.72 -17.26 -9.50
N ALA A 19 21.16 -17.06 -8.25
CA ALA A 19 20.57 -17.73 -7.09
C ALA A 19 20.00 -16.78 -6.02
N ASP A 20 20.18 -15.48 -6.18
CA ASP A 20 19.93 -14.49 -5.14
C ASP A 20 18.75 -13.60 -5.48
N LYS A 21 18.23 -12.90 -4.48
CA LYS A 21 17.24 -11.83 -4.64
C LYS A 21 17.62 -10.63 -3.78
N VAL A 22 17.25 -9.43 -4.24
CA VAL A 22 17.09 -8.25 -3.38
C VAL A 22 15.62 -8.16 -3.02
N MET A 23 15.36 -8.16 -1.73
CA MET A 23 14.03 -8.08 -1.15
C MET A 23 13.76 -6.67 -0.68
N THR A 24 12.53 -6.19 -0.85
CA THR A 24 12.00 -5.02 -0.14
C THR A 24 11.05 -5.54 0.91
N ILE A 25 11.31 -5.21 2.17
CA ILE A 25 10.61 -5.77 3.33
C ILE A 25 10.16 -4.60 4.20
N PHE A 26 8.89 -4.57 4.58
CA PHE A 26 8.41 -3.67 5.62
C PHE A 26 8.53 -4.39 6.96
N THR A 27 9.30 -3.83 7.88
CA THR A 27 9.57 -4.44 9.18
C THR A 27 8.95 -3.61 10.30
N ARG A 28 8.52 -4.28 11.37
CA ARG A 28 7.95 -3.64 12.55
C ARG A 28 8.95 -2.70 13.23
N GLU A 29 10.20 -3.16 13.38
CA GLU A 29 11.21 -2.50 14.21
C GLU A 29 12.09 -1.51 13.45
N ARG A 30 12.12 -1.61 12.11
CA ARG A 30 13.00 -0.78 11.26
C ARG A 30 12.32 -0.18 10.03
N GLY A 31 10.99 -0.29 9.92
CA GLY A 31 10.23 0.22 8.77
C GLY A 31 10.60 -0.47 7.46
N LEU A 32 10.49 0.27 6.37
CA LEU A 32 10.81 -0.22 5.03
C LEU A 32 12.33 -0.32 4.85
N LEU A 33 12.82 -1.50 4.44
CA LEU A 33 14.24 -1.73 4.18
C LEU A 33 14.46 -2.66 2.97
N ARG A 34 15.69 -2.65 2.46
CA ARG A 34 16.11 -3.57 1.41
C ARG A 34 17.17 -4.54 1.94
N ALA A 35 17.02 -5.83 1.60
CA ALA A 35 17.92 -6.87 2.06
C ALA A 35 18.27 -7.85 0.93
N ALA A 36 19.53 -8.30 0.90
CA ALA A 36 19.96 -9.40 0.06
C ALA A 36 19.58 -10.74 0.71
N ALA A 37 18.97 -11.62 -0.09
CA ALA A 37 18.66 -13.00 0.28
C ALA A 37 19.50 -13.93 -0.59
N PHE A 38 20.73 -14.24 -0.12
CA PHE A 38 21.66 -15.05 -0.86
C PHE A 38 21.22 -16.52 -0.93
N GLY A 39 21.31 -17.12 -2.11
CA GLY A 39 20.98 -18.51 -2.35
C GLY A 39 19.48 -18.83 -2.23
N CYS A 40 18.59 -17.84 -2.06
CA CYS A 40 17.15 -18.08 -1.82
C CYS A 40 16.44 -18.74 -3.02
N ARG A 41 17.03 -18.70 -4.23
CA ARG A 41 16.51 -19.36 -5.43
C ARG A 41 17.05 -20.77 -5.64
N ARG A 42 18.01 -21.21 -4.84
CA ARG A 42 18.57 -22.58 -4.96
C ARG A 42 17.52 -23.62 -4.54
N PRO A 43 17.47 -24.77 -5.20
CA PRO A 43 16.68 -25.90 -4.71
C PRO A 43 17.04 -26.21 -3.25
N ARG A 44 16.04 -26.42 -2.41
CA ARG A 44 16.18 -26.71 -0.96
C ARG A 44 16.75 -25.56 -0.11
N SER A 45 16.74 -24.32 -0.62
CA SER A 45 17.12 -23.17 0.20
C SER A 45 16.18 -23.00 1.40
N PRO A 46 16.70 -22.84 2.63
CA PRO A 46 15.84 -22.58 3.79
C PRO A 46 15.13 -21.22 3.72
N LEU A 47 15.61 -20.31 2.88
CA LEU A 47 15.02 -18.99 2.68
C LEU A 47 13.93 -18.98 1.57
N ALA A 48 13.84 -20.02 0.72
CA ALA A 48 13.02 -19.97 -0.49
C ALA A 48 11.53 -19.72 -0.18
N GLY A 49 11.00 -20.34 0.86
CA GLY A 49 9.59 -20.16 1.27
C GLY A 49 9.29 -18.79 1.85
N ALA A 50 10.22 -18.23 2.62
CA ALA A 50 10.04 -16.94 3.26
C ALA A 50 10.31 -15.74 2.32
N MET A 51 11.10 -15.93 1.25
CA MET A 51 11.45 -14.87 0.29
C MET A 51 10.48 -14.80 -0.89
N GLN A 52 9.19 -14.95 -0.61
CA GLN A 52 8.08 -14.76 -1.56
C GLN A 52 7.28 -13.53 -1.20
N MET A 53 6.59 -12.96 -2.19
CA MET A 53 5.72 -11.80 -1.98
C MET A 53 4.65 -12.08 -0.94
N PHE A 54 4.39 -11.09 -0.10
CA PHE A 54 3.37 -11.11 0.95
C PHE A 54 3.60 -12.12 2.07
N VAL A 55 4.74 -12.78 2.11
CA VAL A 55 5.08 -13.63 3.26
C VAL A 55 5.39 -12.75 4.46
N HIS A 56 4.76 -13.07 5.58
CA HIS A 56 5.01 -12.49 6.89
C HIS A 56 5.91 -13.46 7.67
N ALA A 57 7.06 -12.99 8.15
CA ALA A 57 8.06 -13.83 8.78
C ALA A 57 8.84 -13.11 9.89
N ASP A 58 9.36 -13.89 10.84
CA ASP A 58 10.46 -13.47 11.70
C ASP A 58 11.78 -13.64 10.93
N LEU A 59 12.52 -12.58 10.84
CA LEU A 59 13.74 -12.48 10.05
C LEU A 59 14.94 -12.14 10.93
N GLN A 60 16.08 -12.75 10.66
CA GLN A 60 17.34 -12.33 11.22
C GLN A 60 18.21 -11.71 10.12
N PHE A 61 18.66 -10.51 10.37
CA PHE A 61 19.50 -9.75 9.46
C PHE A 61 20.94 -9.63 9.97
N ALA A 62 21.88 -9.52 9.05
CA ALA A 62 23.19 -8.95 9.32
C ALA A 62 23.21 -7.54 8.74
N GLU A 63 23.65 -6.58 9.56
CA GLU A 63 23.78 -5.19 9.15
C GLU A 63 24.74 -5.05 7.97
N GLY A 64 24.31 -4.30 6.95
CA GLY A 64 25.08 -3.94 5.77
C GLY A 64 25.15 -2.42 5.59
N GLY A 65 26.13 -1.93 4.82
CA GLY A 65 26.28 -0.48 4.63
C GLY A 65 25.20 0.16 3.74
N ARG A 66 24.73 -0.56 2.72
CA ARG A 66 23.68 -0.11 1.78
C ARG A 66 22.54 -1.11 1.64
N LEU A 67 22.75 -2.31 2.05
CA LEU A 67 21.84 -3.42 1.88
C LEU A 67 22.04 -4.39 3.06
N GLU A 68 20.98 -4.67 3.76
CA GLU A 68 20.94 -5.70 4.80
C GLU A 68 21.13 -7.09 4.19
N THR A 69 21.45 -8.09 4.99
CA THR A 69 21.50 -9.48 4.54
C THR A 69 20.59 -10.35 5.38
N VAL A 70 19.62 -11.01 4.76
CA VAL A 70 18.78 -12.02 5.43
C VAL A 70 19.61 -13.25 5.74
N LYS A 71 19.70 -13.63 7.02
CA LYS A 71 20.45 -14.81 7.49
C LYS A 71 19.52 -16.00 7.73
N THR A 72 18.44 -15.78 8.45
CA THR A 72 17.41 -16.79 8.72
C THR A 72 16.03 -16.21 8.60
N ALA A 73 15.06 -17.06 8.36
CA ALA A 73 13.65 -16.67 8.29
C ALA A 73 12.77 -17.78 8.86
N SER A 74 11.77 -17.41 9.66
CA SER A 74 10.71 -18.28 10.15
C SER A 74 9.37 -17.72 9.74
N VAL A 75 8.63 -18.43 8.89
CA VAL A 75 7.37 -17.93 8.34
C VAL A 75 6.27 -17.95 9.41
N ARG A 76 5.56 -16.84 9.54
CA ARG A 76 4.34 -16.69 10.38
C ARG A 76 3.07 -16.89 9.56
N ALA A 77 3.01 -16.26 8.37
CA ALA A 77 1.88 -16.36 7.47
C ALA A 77 2.32 -16.30 6.00
N HIS A 78 1.66 -17.08 5.16
CA HIS A 78 1.94 -17.13 3.72
C HIS A 78 0.96 -16.33 2.86
N HIS A 79 -0.22 -15.98 3.37
CA HIS A 79 -1.32 -15.41 2.60
C HIS A 79 -1.56 -16.19 1.28
N ALA A 80 -1.62 -17.52 1.39
CA ALA A 80 -1.62 -18.41 0.23
C ALA A 80 -2.82 -18.19 -0.71
N LYS A 81 -3.95 -17.75 -0.19
CA LYS A 81 -5.14 -17.44 -1.00
C LYS A 81 -4.91 -16.30 -1.98
N LEU A 82 -4.05 -15.33 -1.66
CA LEU A 82 -3.65 -14.26 -2.60
C LEU A 82 -3.06 -14.83 -3.89
N SER A 83 -2.28 -15.90 -3.80
CA SER A 83 -1.66 -16.54 -4.97
C SER A 83 -2.66 -17.31 -5.84
N LEU A 84 -3.84 -17.64 -5.31
CA LEU A 84 -4.90 -18.39 -6.00
C LEU A 84 -5.92 -17.48 -6.68
N ASP A 85 -5.99 -16.19 -6.30
CA ASP A 85 -6.87 -15.18 -6.89
C ASP A 85 -6.04 -14.12 -7.61
N LEU A 86 -6.07 -14.15 -8.94
CA LEU A 86 -5.31 -13.22 -9.78
C LEU A 86 -5.71 -11.76 -9.52
N SER A 87 -6.99 -11.49 -9.26
CA SER A 87 -7.48 -10.15 -8.96
C SER A 87 -6.93 -9.66 -7.62
N ALA A 88 -7.03 -10.48 -6.57
CA ALA A 88 -6.48 -10.15 -5.25
C ALA A 88 -4.95 -9.95 -5.32
N LEU A 89 -4.24 -10.80 -6.05
CA LEU A 89 -2.79 -10.68 -6.25
C LEU A 89 -2.41 -9.39 -6.97
N ALA A 90 -3.14 -9.01 -8.02
CA ALA A 90 -2.89 -7.79 -8.78
C ALA A 90 -3.08 -6.54 -7.90
N TYR A 91 -4.21 -6.45 -7.20
CA TYR A 91 -4.48 -5.33 -6.29
C TYR A 91 -3.52 -5.27 -5.11
N ALA A 92 -3.16 -6.40 -4.50
CA ALA A 92 -2.16 -6.43 -3.44
C ALA A 92 -0.77 -5.99 -3.95
N THR A 93 -0.40 -6.37 -5.19
CA THR A 93 0.85 -5.93 -5.82
C THR A 93 0.87 -4.43 -6.05
N PHE A 94 -0.26 -3.86 -6.47
CA PHE A 94 -0.43 -2.41 -6.60
C PHE A 94 -0.25 -1.70 -5.24
N VAL A 95 -0.91 -2.18 -4.18
CA VAL A 95 -0.73 -1.62 -2.83
C VAL A 95 0.73 -1.72 -2.38
N ALA A 96 1.39 -2.86 -2.61
CA ALA A 96 2.80 -3.02 -2.27
C ALA A 96 3.71 -2.05 -3.06
N GLU A 97 3.36 -1.72 -4.30
CA GLU A 97 4.07 -0.71 -5.08
C GLU A 97 3.88 0.68 -4.50
N VAL A 98 2.65 1.07 -4.15
CA VAL A 98 2.33 2.35 -3.49
C VAL A 98 3.08 2.49 -2.15
N ILE A 99 3.12 1.44 -1.32
CA ILE A 99 3.88 1.45 -0.07
C ILE A 99 5.37 1.73 -0.33
N ARG A 100 5.97 1.06 -1.31
CA ARG A 100 7.39 1.22 -1.66
C ARG A 100 7.71 2.56 -2.29
N GLU A 101 6.73 3.20 -2.93
CA GLU A 101 6.90 4.50 -3.59
C GLU A 101 6.84 5.64 -2.57
N PHE A 102 5.89 5.58 -1.64
CA PHE A 102 5.58 6.73 -0.79
C PHE A 102 6.08 6.62 0.65
N LEU A 103 6.30 5.42 1.19
CA LEU A 103 6.85 5.31 2.54
C LEU A 103 8.39 5.40 2.52
N PRO A 104 8.97 6.23 3.38
CA PRO A 104 10.42 6.38 3.44
C PRO A 104 11.10 5.12 4.03
N GLU A 105 12.28 4.77 3.49
CA GLU A 105 13.09 3.69 4.06
C GLU A 105 13.56 4.05 5.48
N GLY A 106 13.53 3.08 6.40
CA GLY A 106 14.07 3.20 7.75
C GLY A 106 13.19 3.95 8.76
N VAL A 107 12.01 4.40 8.37
CA VAL A 107 11.05 5.03 9.30
C VAL A 107 10.17 3.96 9.92
N VAL A 108 10.23 3.86 11.26
CA VAL A 108 9.45 2.88 12.03
C VAL A 108 8.02 3.37 12.20
N ASP A 109 7.06 2.51 11.85
CA ASP A 109 5.63 2.71 12.08
C ASP A 109 4.99 1.35 12.41
N GLU A 110 4.92 1.03 13.69
CA GLU A 110 4.36 -0.24 14.17
C GLU A 110 2.85 -0.32 13.94
N GLU A 111 2.14 0.80 14.03
CA GLU A 111 0.70 0.85 13.76
C GLU A 111 0.42 0.53 12.30
N PHE A 112 1.19 1.11 11.38
CA PHE A 112 1.07 0.80 9.96
C PHE A 112 1.48 -0.65 9.66
N PHE A 113 2.47 -1.22 10.37
CA PHE A 113 2.82 -2.63 10.24
C PHE A 113 1.64 -3.55 10.57
N ASP A 114 0.96 -3.31 11.70
CA ASP A 114 -0.21 -4.08 12.11
C ASP A 114 -1.36 -3.92 11.10
N ARG A 115 -1.55 -2.71 10.62
CA ARG A 115 -2.53 -2.39 9.57
C ARG A 115 -2.23 -3.12 8.27
N LEU A 116 -0.98 -3.15 7.82
CA LEU A 116 -0.55 -3.87 6.63
C LEU A 116 -0.82 -5.39 6.74
N SER A 117 -0.53 -5.99 7.89
CA SER A 117 -0.85 -7.39 8.15
C SER A 117 -2.35 -7.68 8.05
N ALA A 118 -3.18 -6.78 8.60
CA ALA A 118 -4.64 -6.87 8.50
C ALA A 118 -5.16 -6.67 7.07
N ILE A 119 -4.57 -5.75 6.30
CA ILE A 119 -4.86 -5.53 4.87
C ILE A 119 -4.60 -6.81 4.06
N LEU A 120 -3.46 -7.47 4.26
CA LEU A 120 -3.15 -8.71 3.55
C LEU A 120 -4.16 -9.82 3.88
N THR A 121 -4.59 -9.93 5.13
CA THR A 121 -5.66 -10.84 5.54
C THR A 121 -7.00 -10.47 4.90
N ALA A 122 -7.29 -9.18 4.77
CA ALA A 122 -8.51 -8.69 4.14
C ALA A 122 -8.56 -9.02 2.64
N PHE A 123 -7.44 -9.01 1.92
CA PHE A 123 -7.38 -9.45 0.53
C PHE A 123 -7.77 -10.92 0.33
N GLU A 124 -7.59 -11.77 1.33
CA GLU A 124 -7.97 -13.19 1.24
C GLU A 124 -9.48 -13.43 1.44
N THR A 125 -10.22 -12.45 1.97
CA THR A 125 -11.60 -12.66 2.43
C THR A 125 -12.60 -11.62 1.94
N ARG A 126 -12.14 -10.50 1.38
CA ARG A 126 -12.98 -9.35 1.00
C ARG A 126 -12.79 -9.00 -0.47
N ASN A 127 -13.61 -8.08 -0.95
CA ASN A 127 -13.48 -7.55 -2.31
C ASN A 127 -12.11 -6.88 -2.49
N PRO A 128 -11.24 -7.40 -3.37
CA PRO A 128 -9.86 -6.93 -3.48
C PRO A 128 -9.75 -5.49 -3.98
N ARG A 129 -10.68 -5.04 -4.81
CA ARG A 129 -10.72 -3.67 -5.32
C ARG A 129 -10.98 -2.66 -4.21
N VAL A 130 -11.96 -2.94 -3.35
CA VAL A 130 -12.31 -2.10 -2.21
C VAL A 130 -11.18 -2.10 -1.18
N THR A 131 -10.61 -3.28 -0.91
CA THR A 131 -9.46 -3.45 -0.01
C THR A 131 -8.28 -2.62 -0.48
N ALA A 132 -7.97 -2.66 -1.79
CA ALA A 132 -6.86 -1.90 -2.35
C ALA A 132 -7.06 -0.39 -2.22
N LEU A 133 -8.25 0.13 -2.54
CA LEU A 133 -8.53 1.56 -2.41
C LEU A 133 -8.36 2.04 -0.96
N ALA A 134 -8.92 1.30 0.01
CA ALA A 134 -8.75 1.64 1.42
C ALA A 134 -7.28 1.58 1.85
N ALA A 135 -6.54 0.54 1.43
CA ALA A 135 -5.13 0.38 1.73
C ALA A 135 -4.27 1.51 1.14
N VAL A 136 -4.55 1.93 -0.11
CA VAL A 136 -3.85 3.06 -0.75
C VAL A 136 -4.08 4.36 0.01
N LEU A 137 -5.33 4.68 0.35
CA LEU A 137 -5.66 5.89 1.11
C LEU A 137 -4.94 5.92 2.47
N GLN A 138 -4.97 4.80 3.19
CA GLN A 138 -4.28 4.67 4.48
C GLN A 138 -2.75 4.71 4.34
N THR A 139 -2.19 4.22 3.23
CA THR A 139 -0.75 4.35 2.94
C THR A 139 -0.36 5.80 2.69
N LEU A 140 -1.16 6.53 1.90
CA LEU A 140 -0.93 7.96 1.67
C LEU A 140 -1.05 8.78 2.97
N ALA A 141 -2.01 8.45 3.82
CA ALA A 141 -2.13 9.08 5.14
C ALA A 141 -0.89 8.81 6.02
N ALA A 142 -0.39 7.58 6.06
CA ALA A 142 0.85 7.22 6.78
C ALA A 142 2.09 7.91 6.21
N ALA A 143 2.10 8.20 4.91
CA ALA A 143 3.15 8.98 4.24
C ALA A 143 3.03 10.51 4.47
N GLY A 144 2.00 10.98 5.17
CA GLY A 144 1.72 12.42 5.33
C GLY A 144 1.13 13.08 4.07
N LEU A 145 0.61 12.28 3.13
CA LEU A 145 0.03 12.70 1.85
C LEU A 145 -1.50 12.58 1.86
N GLN A 146 -2.11 12.74 3.03
CA GLN A 146 -3.55 12.65 3.21
C GLN A 146 -4.28 13.70 2.38
N GLN A 147 -5.37 13.30 1.74
CA GLN A 147 -6.17 14.16 0.89
C GLN A 147 -7.22 14.93 1.69
N SER A 148 -7.62 16.08 1.17
CA SER A 148 -8.72 16.87 1.75
C SER A 148 -9.97 16.76 0.89
N TYR A 149 -11.03 16.18 1.45
CA TYR A 149 -12.30 15.99 0.74
C TYR A 149 -13.43 16.89 1.23
N GLY A 150 -13.34 17.41 2.45
CA GLY A 150 -14.42 18.16 3.10
C GLY A 150 -14.34 19.67 2.93
N ARG A 151 -13.19 20.21 2.50
CA ARG A 151 -13.00 21.65 2.32
C ARG A 151 -12.32 21.98 0.99
N CYS A 152 -12.68 23.10 0.42
CA CYS A 152 -12.05 23.59 -0.79
C CYS A 152 -10.58 23.94 -0.53
N LEU A 153 -9.67 23.40 -1.35
CA LEU A 153 -8.23 23.68 -1.22
C LEU A 153 -7.88 25.15 -1.42
N HIS A 154 -8.63 25.87 -2.27
CA HIS A 154 -8.29 27.23 -2.65
C HIS A 154 -8.89 28.29 -1.72
N CYS A 155 -10.17 28.15 -1.31
CA CYS A 155 -10.83 29.17 -0.47
C CYS A 155 -11.15 28.70 0.96
N GLY A 156 -10.92 27.42 1.28
CA GLY A 156 -11.19 26.85 2.61
C GLY A 156 -12.67 26.66 2.95
N THR A 157 -13.60 27.02 2.04
CA THR A 157 -15.04 26.83 2.27
C THR A 157 -15.38 25.36 2.42
N GLU A 158 -16.26 25.02 3.33
CA GLU A 158 -16.80 23.69 3.52
C GLU A 158 -17.63 23.25 2.32
N ILE A 159 -17.45 22.01 1.90
CA ILE A 159 -18.10 21.47 0.70
C ILE A 159 -19.14 20.43 1.15
N GLU A 160 -20.40 20.80 1.06
CA GLU A 160 -21.54 19.92 1.43
C GLU A 160 -22.07 19.14 0.23
N GLU A 161 -22.09 19.75 -0.96
CA GLU A 161 -22.64 19.19 -2.19
C GLU A 161 -21.57 18.63 -3.13
N ASP A 162 -21.90 18.50 -4.41
CA ASP A 162 -20.96 18.07 -5.46
C ASP A 162 -19.80 19.07 -5.60
N ALA A 163 -18.63 18.54 -5.86
CA ALA A 163 -17.38 19.26 -5.93
C ALA A 163 -16.59 18.88 -7.19
N PHE A 164 -15.37 19.35 -7.25
CA PHE A 164 -14.39 18.96 -8.26
C PHE A 164 -13.13 18.48 -7.56
N PHE A 165 -12.50 17.43 -8.06
CA PHE A 165 -11.24 16.90 -7.53
C PHE A 165 -10.08 17.34 -8.41
N LEU A 166 -9.06 17.92 -7.78
CA LEU A 166 -7.81 18.29 -8.43
C LEU A 166 -6.72 17.30 -8.02
N ALA A 167 -6.41 16.36 -8.91
CA ALA A 167 -5.50 15.25 -8.64
C ALA A 167 -4.11 15.75 -8.21
N ARG A 168 -3.58 16.76 -8.88
CA ARG A 168 -2.27 17.36 -8.60
C ARG A 168 -2.14 17.90 -7.17
N GLU A 169 -3.20 18.42 -6.61
CA GLU A 169 -3.21 19.02 -5.27
C GLU A 169 -3.82 18.08 -4.22
N GLY A 170 -4.38 16.93 -4.67
CA GLY A 170 -4.91 15.90 -3.78
C GLY A 170 -6.12 16.33 -2.97
N GLY A 171 -7.04 17.11 -3.57
CA GLY A 171 -8.16 17.56 -2.80
C GLY A 171 -9.32 18.14 -3.60
N ALA A 172 -10.37 18.53 -2.88
CA ALA A 172 -11.60 19.03 -3.43
C ALA A 172 -11.56 20.54 -3.68
N LEU A 173 -12.23 20.97 -4.74
CA LEU A 173 -12.51 22.38 -5.08
C LEU A 173 -14.04 22.58 -5.08
N CYS A 174 -14.49 23.72 -4.55
CA CYS A 174 -15.87 24.14 -4.69
C CYS A 174 -16.16 24.61 -6.12
N GLN A 175 -17.44 24.86 -6.45
CA GLN A 175 -17.88 25.31 -7.76
C GLN A 175 -17.17 26.59 -8.22
N ASP A 176 -16.97 27.55 -7.33
CA ASP A 176 -16.36 28.83 -7.64
C ASP A 176 -14.84 28.76 -7.88
N CYS A 177 -14.17 27.80 -7.25
CA CYS A 177 -12.73 27.58 -7.37
C CYS A 177 -12.37 26.52 -8.42
N ARG A 178 -13.34 25.97 -9.15
CA ARG A 178 -13.11 24.96 -10.17
C ARG A 178 -12.08 25.39 -11.21
N THR A 179 -11.16 24.51 -11.53
CA THR A 179 -10.19 24.66 -12.62
C THR A 179 -10.55 23.75 -13.81
N VAL A 180 -9.94 23.98 -14.96
CA VAL A 180 -10.13 23.17 -16.17
C VAL A 180 -9.62 21.73 -15.98
N GLU A 181 -8.62 21.56 -15.13
CA GLU A 181 -7.99 20.26 -14.83
C GLU A 181 -8.76 19.44 -13.79
N ALA A 182 -9.65 20.07 -13.03
CA ALA A 182 -10.40 19.42 -11.98
C ALA A 182 -11.56 18.59 -12.57
N VAL A 183 -11.71 17.36 -12.09
CA VAL A 183 -12.76 16.42 -12.54
C VAL A 183 -13.96 16.46 -11.59
N PRO A 184 -15.18 16.12 -12.06
CA PRO A 184 -16.35 16.04 -11.19
C PRO A 184 -16.13 15.10 -10.01
N PHE A 185 -16.52 15.56 -8.83
CA PHE A 185 -16.32 14.85 -7.56
C PHE A 185 -17.63 14.83 -6.75
N PRO A 186 -18.58 13.96 -7.13
CA PRO A 186 -19.89 13.87 -6.48
C PRO A 186 -19.78 13.57 -4.98
N ALA A 187 -20.74 14.09 -4.21
CA ALA A 187 -20.78 13.88 -2.75
C ALA A 187 -20.66 12.41 -2.36
N GLN A 188 -21.35 11.51 -3.07
CA GLN A 188 -21.31 10.07 -2.82
C GLN A 188 -19.91 9.44 -3.00
N VAL A 189 -19.08 9.98 -3.90
CA VAL A 189 -17.70 9.54 -4.11
C VAL A 189 -16.83 10.02 -2.95
N ARG A 190 -17.01 11.26 -2.50
CA ARG A 190 -16.32 11.83 -1.34
C ARG A 190 -16.61 11.04 -0.06
N GLU A 191 -17.88 10.77 0.21
CA GLU A 191 -18.33 9.98 1.37
C GLU A 191 -17.70 8.58 1.34
N LEU A 192 -17.67 7.94 0.18
CA LEU A 192 -17.03 6.64 0.02
C LEU A 192 -15.51 6.71 0.33
N LEU A 193 -14.79 7.70 -0.20
CA LEU A 193 -13.36 7.83 0.05
C LEU A 193 -13.05 8.09 1.52
N VAL A 194 -13.83 8.94 2.19
CA VAL A 194 -13.72 9.16 3.64
C VAL A 194 -13.98 7.86 4.42
N ALA A 195 -15.00 7.09 4.03
CA ALA A 195 -15.28 5.80 4.67
C ALA A 195 -14.16 4.78 4.45
N LEU A 196 -13.57 4.74 3.25
CA LEU A 196 -12.45 3.84 2.93
C LEU A 196 -11.16 4.21 3.66
N GLU A 197 -10.86 5.50 3.80
CA GLU A 197 -9.71 5.98 4.55
C GLU A 197 -9.77 5.58 6.03
N ASN A 198 -10.99 5.55 6.60
CA ASN A 198 -11.24 5.25 8.01
C ASN A 198 -11.65 3.79 8.26
N VAL A 199 -11.39 2.88 7.33
CA VAL A 199 -11.69 1.44 7.53
C VAL A 199 -10.93 0.89 8.73
N ASP A 200 -11.67 0.39 9.72
CA ASP A 200 -11.13 -0.48 10.75
C ASP A 200 -11.08 -1.92 10.21
N TRP A 201 -9.88 -2.45 10.06
CA TRP A 201 -9.69 -3.80 9.53
C TRP A 201 -10.11 -4.90 10.51
N ALA A 202 -10.11 -4.60 11.81
CA ALA A 202 -10.56 -5.53 12.85
C ALA A 202 -12.10 -5.61 12.90
N HIS A 203 -12.78 -4.47 12.71
CA HIS A 203 -14.24 -4.35 12.80
C HIS A 203 -14.84 -3.70 11.55
N PRO A 204 -14.74 -4.32 10.37
CA PRO A 204 -15.17 -3.70 9.12
C PRO A 204 -16.70 -3.53 9.08
N VAL A 205 -17.11 -2.31 8.81
CA VAL A 205 -18.51 -2.01 8.53
C VAL A 205 -18.81 -2.37 7.07
N PRO A 206 -19.91 -3.08 6.76
CA PRO A 206 -20.33 -3.33 5.39
C PRO A 206 -20.59 -2.02 4.66
N LEU A 207 -19.87 -1.74 3.58
CA LEU A 207 -20.11 -0.60 2.73
C LEU A 207 -21.15 -0.96 1.66
N GLN A 208 -22.22 -0.16 1.55
CA GLN A 208 -23.18 -0.28 0.46
C GLN A 208 -22.59 0.38 -0.79
N LEU A 209 -21.98 -0.41 -1.64
CA LEU A 209 -21.26 0.09 -2.82
C LEU A 209 -22.12 0.00 -4.07
N ARG A 210 -22.29 1.13 -4.75
CA ARG A 210 -22.79 1.17 -6.13
C ARG A 210 -21.60 1.12 -7.08
N GLY A 211 -21.69 0.29 -8.13
CA GLY A 211 -20.57 0.07 -9.06
C GLY A 211 -20.02 1.36 -9.69
N GLY A 212 -20.90 2.29 -10.08
CA GLY A 212 -20.49 3.58 -10.64
C GLY A 212 -19.71 4.47 -9.65
N THR A 213 -20.15 4.51 -8.38
CA THR A 213 -19.46 5.28 -7.32
C THR A 213 -18.06 4.70 -7.04
N LEU A 214 -17.96 3.36 -7.02
CA LEU A 214 -16.65 2.70 -6.81
C LEU A 214 -15.69 2.96 -7.97
N MET A 215 -16.19 2.94 -9.22
CA MET A 215 -15.36 3.27 -10.39
C MET A 215 -14.86 4.71 -10.35
N ALA A 216 -15.72 5.66 -9.99
CA ALA A 216 -15.34 7.06 -9.87
C ALA A 216 -14.31 7.27 -8.73
N ALA A 217 -14.52 6.64 -7.58
CA ALA A 217 -13.56 6.67 -6.47
C ALA A 217 -12.19 6.12 -6.87
N GLU A 218 -12.16 4.98 -7.55
CA GLU A 218 -10.91 4.40 -8.08
C GLU A 218 -10.22 5.35 -9.05
N SER A 219 -10.94 5.93 -10.00
CA SER A 219 -10.37 6.88 -10.96
C SER A 219 -9.74 8.10 -10.28
N VAL A 220 -10.37 8.63 -9.23
CA VAL A 220 -9.86 9.75 -8.43
C VAL A 220 -8.55 9.34 -7.71
N VAL A 221 -8.56 8.20 -7.02
CA VAL A 221 -7.38 7.71 -6.28
C VAL A 221 -6.22 7.41 -7.21
N LEU A 222 -6.47 6.72 -8.33
CA LEU A 222 -5.43 6.39 -9.30
C LEU A 222 -4.82 7.63 -9.95
N ALA A 223 -5.65 8.61 -10.35
CA ALA A 223 -5.16 9.87 -10.91
C ALA A 223 -4.24 10.61 -9.93
N HIS A 224 -4.64 10.67 -8.65
CA HIS A 224 -3.83 11.31 -7.62
C HIS A 224 -2.52 10.58 -7.34
N VAL A 225 -2.56 9.26 -7.20
CA VAL A 225 -1.36 8.43 -6.97
C VAL A 225 -0.37 8.56 -8.14
N GLN A 226 -0.86 8.57 -9.39
CA GLN A 226 -0.02 8.76 -10.57
C GLN A 226 0.62 10.14 -10.62
N ASP A 227 -0.14 11.17 -10.25
CA ASP A 227 0.35 12.55 -10.21
C ASP A 227 1.43 12.72 -9.13
N LEU A 228 1.19 12.18 -7.93
CA LEU A 228 2.17 12.16 -6.84
C LEU A 228 3.46 11.42 -7.19
N ALA A 229 3.35 10.27 -7.86
CA ALA A 229 4.51 9.48 -8.27
C ALA A 229 5.34 10.18 -9.36
N GLY A 230 4.72 11.01 -10.21
CA GLY A 230 5.37 11.67 -11.34
C GLY A 230 5.80 10.73 -12.47
N HIS A 231 5.47 9.45 -12.38
CA HIS A 231 5.75 8.41 -13.37
C HIS A 231 4.68 7.31 -13.33
N PRO A 232 4.52 6.53 -14.42
CA PRO A 232 3.60 5.39 -14.41
C PRO A 232 4.01 4.33 -13.39
N LEU A 233 3.06 3.88 -12.57
CA LEU A 233 3.25 2.71 -11.74
C LEU A 233 3.20 1.44 -12.59
N ARG A 234 4.01 0.43 -12.26
CA ARG A 234 4.19 -0.78 -13.08
C ARG A 234 3.06 -1.79 -12.93
N SER A 235 2.29 -1.67 -11.85
CA SER A 235 1.18 -2.56 -11.51
C SER A 235 -0.18 -2.08 -12.01
N LEU A 236 -0.23 -0.93 -12.69
CA LEU A 236 -1.43 -0.35 -13.30
C LEU A 236 -1.57 -0.69 -14.77
#